data_26699f1a2336e4b01ce12acb01e54c82
#
_entry.id   26699f1a2336e4b01ce12acb01e54c82
#
_cell.length_a   1.000
_cell.length_b   1.000
_cell.length_c   1.000
_cell.angle_alpha   90.00
_cell.angle_beta   90.00
_cell.angle_gamma   90.00
#
_symmetry.space_group_name_H-M   'P 1'
#
loop_
_entity.id
_entity.type
_entity.pdbx_description
1 polymer ?
#
loop_
_entity_poly.entity_id
_entity_poly.type
_entity_poly.pdbx_seq_one_letter_code
_entity_poly.pdbx_strand_id
1 'polypeptide(L)'
;MVDAADSKSVARKGVGVRVPPGAPIGHAVLPQIGPIPVVTERLGFTFISGDCPSLPIFQRIIVTALLVVCSIQPASAAGPSVLFDPATQEVLSQDRAGEPWYPASLTKLMTAYVVFQKLKSGELKLDQKIPVSELAHLQPPSKIGVPVGQTVSVDFAIQALLVYSANDMAFVLAEASSGTVGNFSDEMNAQAARLGMTGSNFVNPNGLFDHRHVSTARDIALLASALLREFPEYGHYFAQEFLMVGKRRLANRNALLRQMPEADGMKTGFVCNSGFNLAATATRDGRQLGAVIFGANSGKHRADLAEMLLVDGFSRPSASHPKIASIPNVKTGSIVPTDMTKVVCKQKPLAIAQSRDLGGWGISFGNYQSSANADMALRGRMLSISGMDLDGTPGIVRLPENRGFAAAVWNLNEQDSEAACERYKAENAPCEVISPETFAKIAALVPDPAPPAAASAAKGSDGVKAKKPISRKKKQQKN
;
A
#
# COMPACT_ATOMS: atom_id res chain seq x y z
N MET A 1 -9.77 -58.51 14.20
CA MET A 1 -10.89 -58.96 13.36
C MET A 1 -11.23 -57.79 12.46
N VAL A 2 -10.67 -57.78 11.27
CA VAL A 2 -11.31 -58.14 9.99
C VAL A 2 -12.35 -57.06 9.61
N ASP A 3 -12.28 -56.29 8.53
CA ASP A 3 -11.87 -56.61 7.16
C ASP A 3 -11.54 -55.35 6.33
N ALA A 4 -10.68 -55.57 5.37
CA ALA A 4 -10.36 -54.68 4.25
C ALA A 4 -11.36 -54.87 3.10
N ALA A 5 -11.36 -53.91 2.19
CA ALA A 5 -11.79 -53.87 0.81
C ALA A 5 -12.65 -52.61 0.53
N ASP A 6 -12.52 -51.83 -0.49
CA ASP A 6 -12.16 -52.17 -1.84
C ASP A 6 -11.75 -50.89 -2.60
N SER A 7 -10.63 -50.96 -3.33
CA SER A 7 -10.16 -49.94 -4.26
C SER A 7 -10.83 -50.16 -5.64
N LYS A 8 -11.51 -49.13 -6.18
CA LYS A 8 -11.86 -49.08 -7.61
C LYS A 8 -11.20 -47.93 -8.30
N SER A 9 -10.13 -48.24 -8.99
CA SER A 9 -9.48 -47.41 -10.01
C SER A 9 -10.41 -47.16 -11.20
N VAL A 10 -10.67 -45.89 -11.52
CA VAL A 10 -11.26 -45.51 -12.80
C VAL A 10 -10.16 -45.02 -13.73
N ALA A 11 -9.82 -45.87 -14.68
CA ALA A 11 -8.90 -45.56 -15.78
C ALA A 11 -9.54 -44.52 -16.71
N ARG A 12 -8.89 -43.39 -16.89
CA ARG A 12 -9.21 -42.40 -17.94
C ARG A 12 -8.55 -42.85 -19.25
N LYS A 13 -9.38 -43.07 -20.26
CA LYS A 13 -8.98 -43.37 -21.65
C LYS A 13 -8.14 -42.23 -22.20
N GLY A 14 -6.89 -42.51 -22.54
CA GLY A 14 -6.04 -41.65 -23.36
C GLY A 14 -6.49 -41.68 -24.80
N VAL A 15 -6.73 -40.52 -25.39
CA VAL A 15 -6.90 -40.37 -26.85
C VAL A 15 -5.51 -40.24 -27.45
N GLY A 16 -5.05 -41.33 -28.06
CA GLY A 16 -3.80 -41.37 -28.82
C GLY A 16 -3.99 -40.74 -30.20
N VAL A 17 -3.27 -39.65 -30.45
CA VAL A 17 -3.10 -39.11 -31.81
C VAL A 17 -1.95 -39.85 -32.47
N ARG A 18 -2.23 -40.65 -33.51
CA ARG A 18 -1.21 -41.30 -34.37
C ARG A 18 -0.66 -40.26 -35.33
N VAL A 19 0.64 -40.06 -35.30
CA VAL A 19 1.41 -39.36 -36.34
C VAL A 19 1.90 -40.41 -37.34
N PRO A 20 1.68 -40.27 -38.68
CA PRO A 20 2.22 -41.20 -39.70
C PRO A 20 3.70 -40.91 -39.92
N PRO A 21 4.51 -41.95 -40.25
CA PRO A 21 5.93 -41.80 -40.56
C PRO A 21 6.17 -41.44 -42.03
N GLY A 22 7.09 -40.51 -42.26
CA GLY A 22 7.88 -40.45 -43.48
C GLY A 22 7.45 -39.48 -44.56
N ALA A 23 8.04 -38.28 -44.56
CA ALA A 23 8.32 -37.54 -45.80
C ALA A 23 9.75 -36.96 -45.71
N PRO A 24 10.52 -36.93 -46.80
CA PRO A 24 11.93 -36.57 -46.76
C PRO A 24 12.15 -35.06 -46.63
N ILE A 25 13.24 -34.73 -45.92
CA ILE A 25 13.70 -33.37 -45.71
C ILE A 25 14.27 -32.83 -47.02
N GLY A 26 13.52 -31.96 -47.71
CA GLY A 26 14.03 -31.19 -48.83
C GLY A 26 14.80 -29.97 -48.27
N HIS A 27 16.09 -29.88 -48.62
CA HIS A 27 16.90 -28.69 -48.39
C HIS A 27 16.34 -27.51 -49.19
N ALA A 28 15.68 -26.56 -48.54
CA ALA A 28 15.36 -25.28 -49.15
C ALA A 28 16.60 -24.37 -49.10
N VAL A 29 17.14 -24.13 -50.30
CA VAL A 29 18.21 -23.14 -50.52
C VAL A 29 17.62 -21.77 -50.32
N LEU A 30 18.12 -21.03 -49.30
CA LEU A 30 17.80 -19.63 -49.10
C LEU A 30 18.45 -18.78 -50.19
N PRO A 31 17.74 -17.84 -50.85
CA PRO A 31 18.36 -16.92 -51.78
C PRO A 31 19.26 -15.93 -51.00
N GLN A 32 20.49 -15.82 -51.45
CA GLN A 32 21.46 -14.81 -51.01
C GLN A 32 20.93 -13.41 -51.36
N ILE A 33 20.60 -12.62 -50.33
CA ILE A 33 20.30 -11.20 -50.48
C ILE A 33 21.64 -10.47 -50.54
N GLY A 34 21.97 -9.94 -51.71
CA GLY A 34 23.16 -9.10 -51.92
C GLY A 34 23.11 -7.79 -51.11
N PRO A 35 24.26 -7.13 -50.93
CA PRO A 35 24.36 -5.94 -50.09
C PRO A 35 23.54 -4.77 -50.65
N ILE A 36 22.69 -4.19 -49.83
CA ILE A 36 21.95 -2.97 -50.11
C ILE A 36 22.95 -1.80 -50.22
N PRO A 37 22.99 -1.02 -51.28
CA PRO A 37 23.88 0.13 -51.34
C PRO A 37 23.46 1.21 -50.32
N VAL A 38 24.37 1.58 -49.44
CA VAL A 38 24.23 2.72 -48.52
C VAL A 38 24.32 4.00 -49.38
N VAL A 39 23.19 4.61 -49.69
CA VAL A 39 23.13 5.98 -50.26
C VAL A 39 23.38 6.93 -49.12
N THR A 40 24.60 7.41 -49.00
CA THR A 40 24.94 8.57 -48.18
C THR A 40 24.54 9.84 -48.95
N GLU A 41 23.29 10.25 -48.90
CA GLU A 41 22.92 11.61 -49.24
C GLU A 41 23.43 12.57 -48.13
N ARG A 42 24.51 13.26 -48.45
CA ARG A 42 24.91 14.48 -47.75
C ARG A 42 23.83 15.55 -48.00
N LEU A 43 22.91 15.74 -47.07
CA LEU A 43 22.09 16.94 -47.03
C LEU A 43 23.02 18.13 -46.74
N GLY A 44 23.46 18.76 -47.84
CA GLY A 44 24.12 20.06 -47.81
C GLY A 44 23.10 21.13 -47.35
N PHE A 45 23.19 21.55 -46.12
CA PHE A 45 22.52 22.78 -45.66
C PHE A 45 23.24 23.98 -46.26
N THR A 46 22.80 24.47 -47.40
CA THR A 46 23.10 25.80 -47.86
C THR A 46 22.29 26.78 -47.00
N PHE A 47 22.99 27.53 -46.16
CA PHE A 47 22.43 28.70 -45.50
C PHE A 47 22.09 29.75 -46.59
N ILE A 48 20.85 29.82 -47.01
CA ILE A 48 20.32 30.94 -47.75
C ILE A 48 20.04 32.02 -46.69
N SER A 49 20.87 33.03 -46.66
CA SER A 49 20.62 34.28 -45.95
C SER A 49 19.52 35.06 -46.74
N GLY A 50 18.29 34.61 -46.53
CA GLY A 50 17.10 35.33 -46.99
C GLY A 50 16.41 35.93 -45.79
N ASP A 51 16.17 37.21 -45.81
CA ASP A 51 15.40 37.97 -44.81
C ASP A 51 14.07 37.27 -44.51
N CYS A 52 13.97 36.73 -43.31
CA CYS A 52 12.72 36.17 -42.78
C CYS A 52 11.77 37.33 -42.52
N PRO A 53 10.60 37.43 -43.21
CA PRO A 53 9.64 38.46 -42.91
C PRO A 53 9.23 38.31 -41.45
N SER A 54 9.34 39.39 -40.68
CA SER A 54 9.00 39.47 -39.26
C SER A 54 7.56 39.01 -39.08
N LEU A 55 7.39 37.82 -38.52
CA LEU A 55 6.08 37.33 -38.05
C LEU A 55 5.47 38.39 -37.11
N PRO A 56 4.21 38.80 -37.36
CA PRO A 56 3.54 39.79 -36.52
C PRO A 56 3.56 39.35 -35.05
N ILE A 57 3.76 40.28 -34.15
CA ILE A 57 3.92 40.07 -32.68
C ILE A 57 2.85 39.12 -32.13
N PHE A 58 1.64 39.14 -32.67
CA PHE A 58 0.53 38.25 -32.31
C PHE A 58 0.83 36.77 -32.59
N GLN A 59 1.50 36.41 -33.69
CA GLN A 59 1.86 35.02 -33.97
C GLN A 59 3.01 34.54 -33.09
N ARG A 60 3.95 35.41 -32.71
CA ARG A 60 5.02 35.07 -31.74
C ARG A 60 4.45 34.77 -30.34
N ILE A 61 3.45 35.55 -29.90
CA ILE A 61 2.77 35.34 -28.63
C ILE A 61 2.00 34.01 -28.62
N ILE A 62 1.33 33.67 -29.72
CA ILE A 62 0.58 32.41 -29.85
C ILE A 62 1.52 31.20 -29.85
N VAL A 63 2.65 31.22 -30.54
CA VAL A 63 3.63 30.12 -30.56
C VAL A 63 4.30 29.96 -29.20
N THR A 64 4.63 31.06 -28.52
CA THR A 64 5.19 31.00 -27.15
C THR A 64 4.17 30.52 -26.15
N ALA A 65 2.90 30.93 -26.27
CA ALA A 65 1.81 30.43 -25.42
C ALA A 65 1.52 28.94 -25.65
N LEU A 66 1.56 28.46 -26.93
CA LEU A 66 1.43 27.01 -27.21
C LEU A 66 2.59 26.18 -26.67
N LEU A 67 3.82 26.70 -26.70
CA LEU A 67 4.99 26.02 -26.15
C LEU A 67 4.97 25.96 -24.61
N VAL A 68 4.39 26.96 -23.93
CA VAL A 68 4.23 26.99 -22.47
C VAL A 68 3.10 26.06 -22.02
N VAL A 69 2.02 25.92 -22.80
CA VAL A 69 0.90 25.01 -22.48
C VAL A 69 1.30 23.53 -22.64
N CYS A 70 2.27 23.21 -23.52
CA CYS A 70 2.72 21.83 -23.74
C CYS A 70 3.63 21.28 -22.61
N SER A 71 4.08 22.12 -21.67
CA SER A 71 4.99 21.71 -20.56
C SER A 71 4.29 21.51 -19.22
N ILE A 72 2.97 21.68 -19.14
CA ILE A 72 2.20 21.26 -17.95
C ILE A 72 1.87 19.78 -18.11
N GLN A 73 2.86 18.93 -17.89
CA GLN A 73 2.56 17.53 -17.61
C GLN A 73 1.82 17.49 -16.27
N PRO A 74 0.62 16.89 -16.20
CA PRO A 74 0.00 16.65 -14.91
C PRO A 74 1.00 15.82 -14.12
N ALA A 75 1.49 16.34 -12.99
CA ALA A 75 2.31 15.58 -12.06
C ALA A 75 1.53 14.30 -11.76
N SER A 76 2.01 13.19 -12.27
CA SER A 76 1.45 11.87 -11.96
C SER A 76 1.49 11.75 -10.44
N ALA A 77 0.31 11.70 -9.79
CA ALA A 77 0.19 11.61 -8.33
C ALA A 77 0.52 10.19 -7.86
N ALA A 78 1.61 9.62 -8.34
CA ALA A 78 2.19 8.39 -7.84
C ALA A 78 3.31 8.72 -6.84
N GLY A 79 3.39 7.96 -5.77
CA GLY A 79 4.50 8.02 -4.82
C GLY A 79 5.79 7.42 -5.39
N PRO A 80 6.80 7.18 -4.53
CA PRO A 80 8.08 6.61 -4.92
C PRO A 80 7.95 5.25 -5.61
N SER A 81 8.85 4.96 -6.56
CA SER A 81 8.87 3.67 -7.27
C SER A 81 10.28 3.21 -7.64
N VAL A 82 10.43 1.90 -7.88
CA VAL A 82 11.65 1.28 -8.37
C VAL A 82 11.34 0.04 -9.20
N LEU A 83 12.04 -0.11 -10.32
CA LEU A 83 12.08 -1.31 -11.14
C LEU A 83 13.47 -1.94 -10.99
N PHE A 84 13.54 -3.22 -10.69
CA PHE A 84 14.79 -3.89 -10.35
C PHE A 84 14.79 -5.36 -10.80
N ASP A 85 15.99 -5.92 -10.88
CA ASP A 85 16.21 -7.35 -11.03
C ASP A 85 16.46 -7.95 -9.63
N PRO A 86 15.60 -8.86 -9.13
CA PRO A 86 15.72 -9.40 -7.78
C PRO A 86 16.91 -10.34 -7.59
N ALA A 87 17.39 -11.01 -8.64
CA ALA A 87 18.51 -11.94 -8.58
C ALA A 87 19.84 -11.18 -8.49
N THR A 88 20.02 -10.16 -9.32
CA THR A 88 21.23 -9.33 -9.35
C THR A 88 21.17 -8.14 -8.41
N GLN A 89 19.98 -7.74 -7.96
CA GLN A 89 19.70 -6.50 -7.21
C GLN A 89 20.05 -5.22 -8.00
N GLU A 90 20.05 -5.27 -9.30
CA GLU A 90 20.28 -4.12 -10.17
C GLU A 90 19.01 -3.31 -10.36
N VAL A 91 19.16 -1.98 -10.43
CA VAL A 91 18.07 -1.02 -10.58
C VAL A 91 17.99 -0.57 -12.03
N LEU A 92 16.92 -0.96 -12.73
CA LEU A 92 16.68 -0.58 -14.12
C LEU A 92 16.13 0.84 -14.26
N SER A 93 15.27 1.24 -13.30
CA SER A 93 14.78 2.62 -13.19
C SER A 93 14.25 2.89 -11.78
N GLN A 94 14.20 4.17 -11.39
CA GLN A 94 13.62 4.56 -10.11
C GLN A 94 13.10 6.01 -10.16
N ASP A 95 12.12 6.29 -9.32
CA ASP A 95 11.66 7.64 -9.00
C ASP A 95 11.56 7.78 -7.49
N ARG A 96 12.38 8.66 -6.90
CA ARG A 96 12.39 8.98 -5.46
C ARG A 96 12.42 7.72 -4.54
N ALA A 97 13.05 6.62 -4.99
CA ALA A 97 12.94 5.30 -4.35
C ALA A 97 13.42 5.26 -2.88
N GLY A 98 14.26 6.21 -2.46
CA GLY A 98 14.74 6.36 -1.08
C GLY A 98 13.86 7.28 -0.20
N GLU A 99 12.77 7.84 -0.71
CA GLU A 99 11.85 8.66 0.09
C GLU A 99 11.00 7.79 1.04
N PRO A 100 10.80 8.21 2.31
CA PRO A 100 9.97 7.49 3.25
C PRO A 100 8.51 7.49 2.82
N TRP A 101 7.85 6.35 2.99
CA TRP A 101 6.44 6.15 2.70
C TRP A 101 5.78 5.23 3.72
N TYR A 102 4.46 5.28 3.84
CA TYR A 102 3.71 4.32 4.65
C TYR A 102 3.53 3.02 3.86
N PRO A 103 4.16 1.89 4.27
CA PRO A 103 4.14 0.66 3.49
C PRO A 103 2.75 0.00 3.46
N ALA A 104 1.88 0.31 4.42
CA ALA A 104 0.64 -0.40 4.61
C ALA A 104 0.90 -1.93 4.62
N SER A 105 0.03 -2.74 4.02
CA SER A 105 0.19 -4.20 4.03
C SER A 105 1.38 -4.74 3.23
N LEU A 106 2.25 -3.92 2.62
CA LEU A 106 3.56 -4.41 2.17
C LEU A 106 4.43 -4.87 3.35
N THR A 107 4.17 -4.36 4.55
CA THR A 107 4.73 -4.83 5.82
C THR A 107 4.64 -6.36 5.97
N LYS A 108 3.58 -6.97 5.47
CA LYS A 108 3.37 -8.43 5.55
C LYS A 108 4.41 -9.24 4.78
N LEU A 109 5.18 -8.61 3.89
CA LEU A 109 6.38 -9.22 3.30
C LEU A 109 7.47 -9.42 4.37
N MET A 110 7.68 -8.44 5.27
CA MET A 110 8.61 -8.59 6.39
C MET A 110 8.09 -9.61 7.40
N THR A 111 6.79 -9.62 7.67
CA THR A 111 6.17 -10.65 8.50
C THR A 111 6.40 -12.05 7.93
N ALA A 112 6.17 -12.24 6.62
CA ALA A 112 6.46 -13.51 5.96
C ALA A 112 7.95 -13.85 6.01
N TYR A 113 8.83 -12.85 5.85
CA TYR A 113 10.27 -13.05 5.90
C TYR A 113 10.73 -13.62 7.26
N VAL A 114 10.29 -13.03 8.37
CA VAL A 114 10.60 -13.52 9.72
C VAL A 114 10.01 -14.94 9.93
N VAL A 115 8.77 -15.16 9.52
CA VAL A 115 8.12 -16.48 9.61
C VAL A 115 8.87 -17.54 8.79
N PHE A 116 9.31 -17.20 7.57
CA PHE A 116 10.09 -18.14 6.74
C PHE A 116 11.45 -18.46 7.34
N GLN A 117 12.09 -17.51 8.02
CA GLN A 117 13.30 -17.81 8.80
C GLN A 117 13.01 -18.82 9.91
N LYS A 118 11.92 -18.65 10.67
CA LYS A 118 11.50 -19.59 11.74
C LYS A 118 11.16 -20.98 11.20
N LEU A 119 10.56 -21.05 10.00
CA LEU A 119 10.32 -22.33 9.31
C LEU A 119 11.64 -22.99 8.90
N LYS A 120 12.57 -22.21 8.34
CA LYS A 120 13.88 -22.71 7.88
C LYS A 120 14.76 -23.17 9.05
N SER A 121 14.68 -22.52 10.21
CA SER A 121 15.38 -22.93 11.44
C SER A 121 14.70 -24.11 12.14
N GLY A 122 13.48 -24.46 11.79
CA GLY A 122 12.69 -25.52 12.44
C GLY A 122 11.98 -25.08 13.72
N GLU A 123 12.05 -23.78 14.08
CA GLU A 123 11.31 -23.20 15.21
C GLU A 123 9.79 -23.21 14.98
N LEU A 124 9.35 -23.09 13.72
CA LEU A 124 7.97 -23.27 13.29
C LEU A 124 7.87 -24.42 12.28
N LYS A 125 6.68 -25.02 12.17
CA LYS A 125 6.34 -26.01 11.14
C LYS A 125 5.06 -25.61 10.42
N LEU A 126 4.94 -25.90 9.14
CA LEU A 126 3.78 -25.52 8.33
C LEU A 126 2.46 -26.12 8.85
N ASP A 127 2.49 -27.34 9.34
CA ASP A 127 1.34 -28.07 9.89
C ASP A 127 1.03 -27.72 11.36
N GLN A 128 1.94 -27.01 12.04
CA GLN A 128 1.77 -26.57 13.42
C GLN A 128 0.47 -25.78 13.59
N LYS A 129 -0.31 -26.14 14.62
CA LYS A 129 -1.55 -25.46 14.97
C LYS A 129 -1.29 -24.33 15.96
N ILE A 130 -1.75 -23.15 15.61
CA ILE A 130 -1.59 -21.93 16.40
C ILE A 130 -2.98 -21.48 16.86
N PRO A 131 -3.20 -21.22 18.15
CA PRO A 131 -4.46 -20.66 18.63
C PRO A 131 -4.59 -19.20 18.18
N VAL A 132 -5.81 -18.78 17.88
CA VAL A 132 -6.14 -17.38 17.61
C VAL A 132 -6.40 -16.68 18.93
N SER A 133 -5.58 -15.69 19.27
CA SER A 133 -5.74 -14.84 20.44
C SER A 133 -6.89 -13.85 20.27
N GLU A 134 -7.35 -13.26 21.36
CA GLU A 134 -8.30 -12.15 21.31
C GLU A 134 -7.72 -10.96 20.56
N LEU A 135 -6.45 -10.62 20.79
CA LEU A 135 -5.73 -9.56 20.12
C LEU A 135 -5.73 -9.73 18.58
N ALA A 136 -5.45 -10.94 18.10
CA ALA A 136 -5.51 -11.26 16.69
C ALA A 136 -6.95 -11.22 16.15
N HIS A 137 -7.92 -11.81 16.87
CA HIS A 137 -9.32 -11.85 16.44
C HIS A 137 -9.92 -10.45 16.25
N LEU A 138 -9.56 -9.51 17.10
CA LEU A 138 -10.10 -8.15 17.09
C LEU A 138 -9.44 -7.24 16.05
N GLN A 139 -8.42 -7.72 15.32
CA GLN A 139 -7.82 -6.93 14.25
C GLN A 139 -8.87 -6.51 13.19
N PRO A 140 -8.75 -5.26 12.65
CA PRO A 140 -9.71 -4.76 11.66
C PRO A 140 -9.57 -5.48 10.30
N PRO A 141 -10.58 -5.42 9.43
CA PRO A 141 -10.49 -5.96 8.08
C PRO A 141 -9.34 -5.35 7.25
N SER A 142 -8.69 -6.12 6.33
CA SER A 142 -9.08 -7.50 5.91
C SER A 142 -8.71 -8.51 6.96
N LYS A 143 -9.59 -9.45 7.26
CA LYS A 143 -9.34 -10.54 8.21
C LYS A 143 -10.10 -11.82 7.83
N ILE A 144 -9.66 -12.96 8.33
CA ILE A 144 -10.36 -14.24 8.18
C ILE A 144 -11.51 -14.32 9.18
N GLY A 145 -11.29 -13.85 10.41
CA GLY A 145 -12.28 -13.81 11.47
C GLY A 145 -12.47 -15.15 12.18
N VAL A 146 -11.38 -15.93 12.34
CA VAL A 146 -11.41 -17.18 13.12
C VAL A 146 -11.69 -16.84 14.58
N PRO A 147 -12.63 -17.52 15.24
CA PRO A 147 -12.96 -17.28 16.65
C PRO A 147 -11.78 -17.49 17.60
N VAL A 148 -11.78 -16.72 18.71
CA VAL A 148 -10.78 -16.82 19.78
C VAL A 148 -10.69 -18.27 20.30
N GLY A 149 -9.48 -18.75 20.52
CA GLY A 149 -9.18 -20.10 20.99
C GLY A 149 -9.24 -21.19 19.92
N GLN A 150 -9.85 -20.94 18.77
CA GLN A 150 -9.72 -21.86 17.63
C GLN A 150 -8.32 -21.79 17.03
N THR A 151 -7.89 -22.89 16.40
CA THR A 151 -6.54 -23.01 15.85
C THR A 151 -6.54 -22.95 14.32
N VAL A 152 -5.46 -22.40 13.78
CA VAL A 152 -5.13 -22.44 12.34
C VAL A 152 -3.75 -23.05 12.15
N SER A 153 -3.45 -23.63 10.99
CA SER A 153 -2.07 -24.03 10.67
C SER A 153 -1.23 -22.82 10.29
N VAL A 154 0.08 -22.90 10.48
CA VAL A 154 1.04 -21.90 10.01
C VAL A 154 0.89 -21.71 8.51
N ASP A 155 0.79 -22.78 7.73
CA ASP A 155 0.57 -22.75 6.29
C ASP A 155 -0.68 -21.93 5.91
N PHE A 156 -1.84 -22.21 6.54
CA PHE A 156 -3.06 -21.46 6.30
C PHE A 156 -2.91 -19.98 6.67
N ALA A 157 -2.25 -19.69 7.79
CA ALA A 157 -2.02 -18.30 8.21
C ALA A 157 -1.13 -17.52 7.23
N ILE A 158 -0.08 -18.17 6.65
CA ILE A 158 0.77 -17.60 5.60
C ILE A 158 -0.05 -17.34 4.32
N GLN A 159 -0.85 -18.32 3.87
CA GLN A 159 -1.73 -18.12 2.72
C GLN A 159 -2.68 -16.92 2.94
N ALA A 160 -3.32 -16.85 4.08
CA ALA A 160 -4.24 -15.76 4.42
C ALA A 160 -3.52 -14.40 4.53
N LEU A 161 -2.30 -14.37 5.07
CA LEU A 161 -1.42 -13.20 5.14
C LEU A 161 -1.11 -12.64 3.75
N LEU A 162 -0.67 -13.50 2.83
CA LEU A 162 -0.14 -13.08 1.53
C LEU A 162 -1.24 -12.91 0.48
N VAL A 163 -2.19 -13.84 0.38
CA VAL A 163 -3.26 -13.84 -0.62
C VAL A 163 -4.35 -12.81 -0.29
N TYR A 164 -4.92 -12.93 0.91
CA TYR A 164 -6.06 -12.09 1.31
C TYR A 164 -5.65 -10.85 2.10
N SER A 165 -4.38 -10.77 2.49
CA SER A 165 -3.84 -9.67 3.32
C SER A 165 -4.44 -9.62 4.73
N ALA A 166 -4.74 -10.79 5.33
CA ALA A 166 -5.42 -10.92 6.60
C ALA A 166 -4.61 -10.30 7.76
N ASN A 167 -5.20 -9.33 8.46
CA ASN A 167 -4.56 -8.64 9.59
C ASN A 167 -4.50 -9.52 10.82
N ASP A 168 -5.56 -10.28 11.09
CA ASP A 168 -5.62 -11.26 12.19
C ASP A 168 -4.55 -12.34 12.06
N MET A 169 -4.31 -12.84 10.85
CA MET A 169 -3.29 -13.86 10.60
C MET A 169 -1.86 -13.31 10.73
N ALA A 170 -1.66 -12.00 10.50
CA ALA A 170 -0.38 -11.36 10.78
C ALA A 170 -0.06 -11.38 12.30
N PHE A 171 -1.05 -11.12 13.13
CA PHE A 171 -0.91 -11.17 14.59
C PHE A 171 -0.73 -12.61 15.09
N VAL A 172 -1.53 -13.56 14.59
CA VAL A 172 -1.38 -15.00 14.91
C VAL A 172 0.05 -15.48 14.62
N LEU A 173 0.62 -15.12 13.46
CA LEU A 173 1.98 -15.48 13.09
C LEU A 173 3.04 -14.77 13.95
N ALA A 174 2.82 -13.50 14.27
CA ALA A 174 3.72 -12.73 15.12
C ALA A 174 3.80 -13.30 16.55
N GLU A 175 2.64 -13.58 17.15
CA GLU A 175 2.55 -14.20 18.49
C GLU A 175 3.18 -15.59 18.51
N ALA A 176 2.95 -16.40 17.48
CA ALA A 176 3.54 -17.73 17.37
C ALA A 176 5.07 -17.71 17.16
N SER A 177 5.58 -16.67 16.50
CA SER A 177 7.01 -16.54 16.21
C SER A 177 7.82 -15.99 17.39
N SER A 178 7.26 -15.01 18.12
CA SER A 178 8.03 -14.20 19.07
C SER A 178 7.32 -13.95 20.40
N GLY A 179 6.17 -14.61 20.63
CA GLY A 179 5.35 -14.50 21.83
C GLY A 179 4.54 -13.22 21.94
N THR A 180 5.09 -12.06 21.56
CA THR A 180 4.41 -10.76 21.59
C THR A 180 4.61 -9.98 20.31
N VAL A 181 3.68 -9.05 20.02
CA VAL A 181 3.79 -8.14 18.88
C VAL A 181 5.01 -7.21 18.99
N GLY A 182 5.36 -6.80 20.21
CA GLY A 182 6.55 -6.00 20.50
C GLY A 182 7.84 -6.72 20.09
N ASN A 183 8.05 -7.94 20.64
CA ASN A 183 9.21 -8.76 20.29
C ASN A 183 9.28 -9.05 18.79
N PHE A 184 8.13 -9.31 18.16
CA PHE A 184 8.07 -9.55 16.72
C PHE A 184 8.48 -8.31 15.93
N SER A 185 8.03 -7.12 16.35
CA SER A 185 8.44 -5.85 15.73
C SER A 185 9.94 -5.61 15.86
N ASP A 186 10.53 -5.96 16.99
CA ASP A 186 11.99 -5.90 17.20
C ASP A 186 12.72 -6.86 16.25
N GLU A 187 12.22 -8.09 16.08
CA GLU A 187 12.79 -9.03 15.10
C GLU A 187 12.64 -8.50 13.65
N MET A 188 11.49 -7.93 13.28
CA MET A 188 11.31 -7.29 11.97
C MET A 188 12.36 -6.21 11.73
N ASN A 189 12.62 -5.37 12.72
CA ASN A 189 13.60 -4.28 12.61
C ASN A 189 15.04 -4.82 12.62
N ALA A 190 15.34 -5.88 13.34
CA ALA A 190 16.64 -6.56 13.27
C ALA A 190 16.90 -7.14 11.87
N GLN A 191 15.88 -7.75 11.25
CA GLN A 191 15.99 -8.24 9.88
C GLN A 191 16.08 -7.08 8.86
N ALA A 192 15.36 -5.99 9.07
CA ALA A 192 15.50 -4.79 8.24
C ALA A 192 16.94 -4.26 8.27
N ALA A 193 17.55 -4.17 9.45
CA ALA A 193 18.93 -3.78 9.59
C ALA A 193 19.90 -4.75 8.87
N ARG A 194 19.71 -6.07 9.02
CA ARG A 194 20.50 -7.11 8.34
C ARG A 194 20.42 -7.00 6.81
N LEU A 195 19.25 -6.67 6.29
CA LEU A 195 19.03 -6.49 4.85
C LEU A 195 19.48 -5.12 4.33
N GLY A 196 19.95 -4.22 5.18
CA GLY A 196 20.34 -2.85 4.79
C GLY A 196 19.14 -1.95 4.45
N MET A 197 17.97 -2.20 5.05
CA MET A 197 16.74 -1.41 4.90
C MET A 197 16.77 -0.19 5.83
N THR A 198 17.72 0.71 5.60
CA THR A 198 18.04 1.84 6.51
C THR A 198 16.94 2.93 6.57
N GLY A 199 15.98 2.91 5.68
CA GLY A 199 14.83 3.83 5.67
C GLY A 199 13.55 3.21 6.23
N SER A 200 13.64 2.03 6.87
CA SER A 200 12.47 1.28 7.35
C SER A 200 12.43 1.21 8.87
N ASN A 201 11.21 1.29 9.41
CA ASN A 201 10.90 1.01 10.81
C ASN A 201 9.53 0.33 10.89
N PHE A 202 9.47 -0.85 11.47
CA PHE A 202 8.26 -1.66 11.63
C PHE A 202 7.80 -1.64 13.09
N VAL A 203 6.53 -1.33 13.34
CA VAL A 203 5.97 -1.27 14.70
C VAL A 203 4.81 -2.24 14.92
N ASN A 204 4.33 -2.89 13.85
CA ASN A 204 3.31 -3.92 13.90
C ASN A 204 3.45 -4.90 12.71
N PRO A 205 2.88 -6.12 12.79
CA PRO A 205 3.06 -7.15 11.76
C PRO A 205 2.14 -6.99 10.55
N ASN A 206 1.12 -6.13 10.60
CA ASN A 206 0.09 -6.05 9.57
C ASN A 206 0.17 -4.79 8.69
N GLY A 207 0.92 -3.76 9.12
CA GLY A 207 1.09 -2.51 8.39
C GLY A 207 -0.09 -1.54 8.54
N LEU A 208 -0.89 -1.68 9.58
CA LEU A 208 -1.83 -0.63 9.96
C LEU A 208 -1.09 0.64 10.33
N PHE A 209 -1.76 1.76 10.14
CA PHE A 209 -1.14 3.06 10.27
C PHE A 209 -0.57 3.31 11.67
N ASP A 210 0.69 3.66 11.69
CA ASP A 210 1.41 4.34 12.78
C ASP A 210 2.38 5.32 12.11
N HIS A 211 2.53 6.53 12.64
CA HIS A 211 3.41 7.54 12.04
C HIS A 211 4.90 7.12 12.05
N ARG A 212 5.28 6.21 12.94
CA ARG A 212 6.63 5.62 13.02
C ARG A 212 6.82 4.47 12.05
N HIS A 213 5.72 3.88 11.50
CA HIS A 213 5.73 2.71 10.64
C HIS A 213 5.97 3.14 9.19
N VAL A 214 7.23 3.20 8.80
CA VAL A 214 7.67 3.72 7.49
C VAL A 214 8.60 2.74 6.79
N SER A 215 8.66 2.85 5.47
CA SER A 215 9.63 2.15 4.63
C SER A 215 9.90 2.99 3.38
N THR A 216 10.74 2.49 2.45
CA THR A 216 11.02 3.12 1.16
C THR A 216 10.85 2.11 0.03
N ALA A 217 10.64 2.56 -1.21
CA ALA A 217 10.55 1.67 -2.36
C ALA A 217 11.85 0.86 -2.54
N ARG A 218 12.99 1.50 -2.26
CA ARG A 218 14.31 0.87 -2.22
C ARG A 218 14.35 -0.27 -1.20
N ASP A 219 13.89 -0.05 0.02
CA ASP A 219 13.98 -1.04 1.09
C ASP A 219 13.03 -2.22 0.86
N ILE A 220 11.81 -1.96 0.36
CA ILE A 220 10.90 -3.03 -0.04
C ILE A 220 11.47 -3.86 -1.21
N ALA A 221 12.22 -3.25 -2.14
CA ALA A 221 12.90 -4.00 -3.20
C ALA A 221 14.02 -4.91 -2.66
N LEU A 222 14.78 -4.46 -1.64
CA LEU A 222 15.75 -5.32 -0.93
C LEU A 222 15.05 -6.51 -0.26
N LEU A 223 13.94 -6.26 0.43
CA LEU A 223 13.14 -7.30 1.09
C LEU A 223 12.56 -8.31 0.08
N ALA A 224 11.98 -7.81 -1.03
CA ALA A 224 11.46 -8.67 -2.09
C ALA A 224 12.56 -9.55 -2.70
N SER A 225 13.73 -8.97 -2.98
CA SER A 225 14.89 -9.71 -3.46
C SER A 225 15.37 -10.77 -2.47
N ALA A 226 15.37 -10.45 -1.16
CA ALA A 226 15.76 -11.38 -0.11
C ALA A 226 14.78 -12.55 0.01
N LEU A 227 13.47 -12.28 -0.03
CA LEU A 227 12.42 -13.30 0.01
C LEU A 227 12.58 -14.32 -1.13
N LEU A 228 12.82 -13.85 -2.34
CA LEU A 228 12.94 -14.71 -3.52
C LEU A 228 14.25 -15.52 -3.53
N ARG A 229 15.34 -14.97 -3.00
CA ARG A 229 16.65 -15.64 -2.97
C ARG A 229 16.82 -16.58 -1.79
N GLU A 230 16.35 -16.19 -0.60
CA GLU A 230 16.60 -16.93 0.63
C GLU A 230 15.53 -18.00 0.91
N PHE A 231 14.34 -17.84 0.29
CA PHE A 231 13.17 -18.70 0.50
C PHE A 231 12.42 -19.04 -0.80
N PRO A 232 13.13 -19.51 -1.86
CA PRO A 232 12.49 -19.81 -3.14
C PRO A 232 11.39 -20.88 -3.02
N GLU A 233 11.50 -21.79 -2.04
CA GLU A 233 10.53 -22.84 -1.75
C GLU A 233 9.14 -22.30 -1.37
N TYR A 234 9.06 -21.08 -0.84
CA TYR A 234 7.82 -20.39 -0.47
C TYR A 234 7.30 -19.42 -1.54
N GLY A 235 7.97 -19.34 -2.69
CA GLY A 235 7.59 -18.43 -3.80
C GLY A 235 6.16 -18.65 -4.29
N HIS A 236 5.65 -19.88 -4.22
CA HIS A 236 4.31 -20.24 -4.66
C HIS A 236 3.20 -19.48 -3.92
N TYR A 237 3.40 -19.05 -2.66
CA TYR A 237 2.41 -18.25 -1.91
C TYR A 237 2.17 -16.87 -2.55
N PHE A 238 3.17 -16.27 -3.18
CA PHE A 238 3.03 -14.96 -3.81
C PHE A 238 2.21 -15.00 -5.11
N ALA A 239 2.28 -16.12 -5.84
CA ALA A 239 1.55 -16.34 -7.08
C ALA A 239 0.14 -16.90 -6.89
N GLN A 240 -0.23 -17.30 -5.67
CA GLN A 240 -1.51 -17.94 -5.39
C GLN A 240 -2.68 -17.00 -5.67
N GLU A 241 -3.57 -17.34 -6.60
CA GLU A 241 -4.65 -16.48 -7.04
C GLU A 241 -5.79 -16.31 -6.02
N PHE A 242 -6.03 -17.33 -5.19
CA PHE A 242 -7.11 -17.32 -4.19
C PHE A 242 -6.80 -18.23 -3.01
N LEU A 243 -7.48 -17.95 -1.90
CA LEU A 243 -7.52 -18.77 -0.70
C LEU A 243 -8.93 -19.34 -0.52
N MET A 244 -9.03 -20.62 -0.14
CA MET A 244 -10.28 -21.24 0.28
C MET A 244 -10.46 -21.17 1.80
N VAL A 245 -11.58 -20.61 2.25
CA VAL A 245 -11.97 -20.57 3.67
C VAL A 245 -13.34 -21.24 3.78
N GLY A 246 -13.34 -22.52 4.13
CA GLY A 246 -14.51 -23.36 3.99
C GLY A 246 -15.00 -23.37 2.52
N LYS A 247 -16.24 -22.95 2.30
CA LYS A 247 -16.82 -22.83 0.94
C LYS A 247 -16.53 -21.47 0.26
N ARG A 248 -15.89 -20.54 0.95
CA ARG A 248 -15.64 -19.18 0.43
C ARG A 248 -14.31 -19.13 -0.32
N ARG A 249 -14.35 -18.65 -1.57
CA ARG A 249 -13.15 -18.34 -2.37
C ARG A 249 -12.79 -16.87 -2.17
N LEU A 250 -11.65 -16.61 -1.54
CA LEU A 250 -11.12 -15.27 -1.30
C LEU A 250 -10.02 -14.99 -2.32
N ALA A 251 -10.29 -14.07 -3.26
CA ALA A 251 -9.34 -13.73 -4.31
C ALA A 251 -8.11 -12.99 -3.77
N ASN A 252 -6.95 -13.21 -4.40
CA ASN A 252 -5.75 -12.43 -4.13
C ASN A 252 -6.01 -10.94 -4.42
N ARG A 253 -5.54 -10.09 -3.51
CA ARG A 253 -5.67 -8.63 -3.62
C ARG A 253 -4.78 -8.04 -4.71
N ASN A 254 -3.80 -8.79 -5.23
CA ASN A 254 -2.96 -8.39 -6.33
C ASN A 254 -3.68 -8.62 -7.68
N ALA A 255 -4.22 -7.55 -8.25
CA ALA A 255 -4.91 -7.61 -9.54
C ALA A 255 -3.96 -7.93 -10.71
N LEU A 256 -2.65 -7.61 -10.55
CA LEU A 256 -1.64 -7.85 -11.59
C LEU A 256 -1.54 -9.34 -11.97
N LEU A 257 -1.72 -10.27 -11.00
CA LEU A 257 -1.73 -11.71 -11.26
C LEU A 257 -2.79 -12.17 -12.28
N ARG A 258 -3.83 -11.36 -12.50
CA ARG A 258 -4.90 -11.62 -13.48
C ARG A 258 -4.81 -10.72 -14.72
N GLN A 259 -4.04 -9.65 -14.64
CA GLN A 259 -3.87 -8.66 -15.70
C GLN A 259 -2.68 -9.00 -16.61
N MET A 260 -1.57 -9.46 -16.02
CA MET A 260 -0.32 -9.80 -16.68
C MET A 260 -0.01 -11.28 -16.48
N PRO A 261 -0.03 -12.12 -17.55
CA PRO A 261 0.18 -13.57 -17.43
C PRO A 261 1.53 -13.96 -16.83
N GLU A 262 2.56 -13.16 -17.04
CA GLU A 262 3.91 -13.38 -16.52
C GLU A 262 4.06 -13.01 -15.03
N ALA A 263 3.05 -12.32 -14.44
CA ALA A 263 3.11 -11.90 -13.03
C ALA A 263 3.08 -13.11 -12.08
N ASP A 264 4.03 -13.15 -11.15
CA ASP A 264 4.23 -14.24 -10.19
C ASP A 264 4.31 -13.77 -8.72
N GLY A 265 4.04 -12.50 -8.46
CA GLY A 265 4.04 -11.97 -7.10
C GLY A 265 3.68 -10.48 -7.01
N MET A 266 3.81 -9.85 -5.85
CA MET A 266 4.04 -10.46 -4.54
C MET A 266 2.94 -9.99 -3.55
N LYS A 267 2.82 -8.67 -3.30
CA LYS A 267 1.96 -8.15 -2.23
C LYS A 267 1.45 -6.75 -2.52
N THR A 268 0.21 -6.51 -2.13
CA THR A 268 -0.42 -5.18 -2.18
C THR A 268 -0.50 -4.54 -0.80
N GLY A 269 -0.52 -3.20 -0.76
CA GLY A 269 -0.77 -2.41 0.44
C GLY A 269 -1.82 -1.33 0.18
N PHE A 270 -2.60 -1.00 1.20
CA PHE A 270 -3.52 0.13 1.19
C PHE A 270 -3.90 0.52 2.61
N VAL A 271 -3.69 1.77 2.92
CA VAL A 271 -4.39 2.56 3.94
C VAL A 271 -4.62 3.96 3.37
N CYS A 272 -5.58 4.72 3.90
CA CYS A 272 -5.89 6.05 3.33
C CYS A 272 -4.65 6.95 3.23
N ASN A 273 -3.77 6.88 4.20
CA ASN A 273 -2.57 7.71 4.28
C ASN A 273 -1.50 7.32 3.26
N SER A 274 -1.42 6.04 2.90
CA SER A 274 -0.42 5.55 1.93
C SER A 274 -0.87 5.62 0.48
N GLY A 275 -2.17 5.67 0.23
CA GLY A 275 -2.68 5.32 -1.10
C GLY A 275 -2.48 3.84 -1.40
N PHE A 276 -2.54 3.46 -2.67
CA PHE A 276 -2.43 2.08 -3.13
C PHE A 276 -0.99 1.73 -3.46
N ASN A 277 -0.44 0.73 -2.75
CA ASN A 277 0.94 0.26 -2.88
C ASN A 277 0.98 -1.15 -3.50
N LEU A 278 2.09 -1.48 -4.17
CA LEU A 278 2.34 -2.79 -4.76
C LEU A 278 3.84 -3.08 -4.78
N ALA A 279 4.23 -4.25 -4.30
CA ALA A 279 5.45 -4.94 -4.69
C ALA A 279 5.04 -6.05 -5.65
N ALA A 280 5.48 -5.96 -6.88
CA ALA A 280 5.17 -6.89 -7.96
C ALA A 280 6.42 -7.60 -8.45
N THR A 281 6.25 -8.84 -8.94
CA THR A 281 7.24 -9.57 -9.73
C THR A 281 6.58 -10.20 -10.94
N ALA A 282 7.39 -10.39 -11.99
CA ALA A 282 6.99 -11.10 -13.18
C ALA A 282 8.21 -11.81 -13.79
N THR A 283 7.97 -12.96 -14.43
CA THR A 283 9.01 -13.74 -15.09
C THR A 283 8.69 -13.92 -16.58
N ARG A 284 9.63 -13.49 -17.44
CA ARG A 284 9.54 -13.65 -18.88
C ARG A 284 10.85 -14.23 -19.41
N ASP A 285 10.77 -15.32 -20.20
CA ASP A 285 11.92 -15.97 -20.82
C ASP A 285 13.05 -16.30 -19.81
N GLY A 286 12.67 -16.73 -18.61
CA GLY A 286 13.61 -17.08 -17.52
C GLY A 286 14.21 -15.90 -16.77
N ARG A 287 13.93 -14.65 -17.17
CA ARG A 287 14.33 -13.44 -16.45
C ARG A 287 13.19 -12.96 -15.54
N GLN A 288 13.47 -12.82 -14.26
CA GLN A 288 12.53 -12.22 -13.31
C GLN A 288 12.85 -10.75 -13.06
N LEU A 289 11.84 -9.90 -13.08
CA LEU A 289 11.94 -8.49 -12.70
C LEU A 289 10.97 -8.19 -11.56
N GLY A 290 11.33 -7.19 -10.75
CA GLY A 290 10.53 -6.68 -9.66
C GLY A 290 10.21 -5.20 -9.83
N ALA A 291 9.01 -4.78 -9.40
CA ALA A 291 8.59 -3.39 -9.36
C ALA A 291 7.95 -3.07 -8.00
N VAL A 292 8.40 -2.00 -7.34
CA VAL A 292 7.74 -1.46 -6.16
C VAL A 292 7.12 -0.12 -6.51
N ILE A 293 5.85 0.06 -6.17
CA ILE A 293 5.07 1.28 -6.41
C ILE A 293 4.39 1.67 -5.13
N PHE A 294 4.56 2.92 -4.74
CA PHE A 294 3.84 3.54 -3.64
C PHE A 294 2.84 4.60 -4.15
N GLY A 295 1.81 4.86 -3.38
CA GLY A 295 0.98 6.05 -3.51
C GLY A 295 0.13 6.17 -4.77
N ALA A 296 -0.19 5.08 -5.46
CA ALA A 296 -1.14 5.14 -6.56
C ALA A 296 -2.55 5.53 -6.05
N ASN A 297 -3.36 6.13 -6.92
CA ASN A 297 -4.68 6.65 -6.56
C ASN A 297 -5.80 5.60 -6.55
N SER A 298 -5.55 4.42 -7.09
CA SER A 298 -6.50 3.29 -7.11
C SER A 298 -5.81 1.94 -7.24
N GLY A 299 -6.57 0.86 -6.93
CA GLY A 299 -6.08 -0.51 -7.12
C GLY A 299 -5.76 -0.86 -8.57
N LYS A 300 -6.52 -0.30 -9.53
CA LYS A 300 -6.23 -0.45 -10.95
C LYS A 300 -4.96 0.32 -11.33
N HIS A 301 -4.86 1.58 -10.94
CA HIS A 301 -3.72 2.45 -11.29
C HIS A 301 -2.38 1.86 -10.82
N ARG A 302 -2.31 1.29 -9.60
CA ARG A 302 -1.06 0.62 -9.14
C ARG A 302 -0.70 -0.60 -9.97
N ALA A 303 -1.69 -1.37 -10.46
CA ALA A 303 -1.45 -2.53 -11.30
C ALA A 303 -0.97 -2.10 -12.70
N ASP A 304 -1.62 -1.08 -13.29
CA ASP A 304 -1.23 -0.52 -14.59
C ASP A 304 0.21 0.05 -14.55
N LEU A 305 0.57 0.76 -13.47
CA LEU A 305 1.94 1.27 -13.28
C LEU A 305 2.97 0.13 -13.16
N ALA A 306 2.63 -0.94 -12.43
CA ALA A 306 3.52 -2.08 -12.28
C ALA A 306 3.73 -2.81 -13.62
N GLU A 307 2.65 -3.07 -14.35
CA GLU A 307 2.71 -3.68 -15.69
C GLU A 307 3.56 -2.84 -16.63
N MET A 308 3.32 -1.52 -16.67
CA MET A 308 4.09 -0.60 -17.50
C MET A 308 5.60 -0.66 -17.20
N LEU A 309 5.99 -0.63 -15.92
CA LEU A 309 7.40 -0.71 -15.51
C LEU A 309 8.00 -2.07 -15.87
N LEU A 310 7.30 -3.17 -15.62
CA LEU A 310 7.79 -4.53 -15.90
C LEU A 310 7.95 -4.76 -17.41
N VAL A 311 6.96 -4.35 -18.22
CA VAL A 311 7.03 -4.45 -19.69
C VAL A 311 8.19 -3.62 -20.24
N ASP A 312 8.35 -2.37 -19.78
CA ASP A 312 9.49 -1.53 -20.13
C ASP A 312 10.82 -2.20 -19.75
N GLY A 313 10.91 -2.78 -18.53
CA GLY A 313 12.09 -3.49 -18.07
C GLY A 313 12.46 -4.70 -18.89
N PHE A 314 11.49 -5.50 -19.31
CA PHE A 314 11.72 -6.65 -20.19
C PHE A 314 12.19 -6.25 -21.59
N SER A 315 11.82 -5.06 -22.07
CA SER A 315 12.28 -4.54 -23.36
C SER A 315 13.72 -4.03 -23.33
N ARG A 316 14.29 -3.79 -22.15
CA ARG A 316 15.65 -3.26 -22.00
C ARG A 316 16.67 -4.39 -22.07
N PRO A 317 17.80 -4.20 -22.80
CA PRO A 317 18.87 -5.18 -22.81
C PRO A 317 19.48 -5.31 -21.40
N SER A 318 20.04 -6.48 -21.11
CA SER A 318 20.82 -6.68 -19.90
C SER A 318 22.09 -5.84 -19.99
N ALA A 319 22.13 -4.78 -19.20
CA ALA A 319 23.30 -3.92 -19.04
C ALA A 319 23.65 -3.89 -17.55
N SER A 320 24.87 -3.52 -17.20
CA SER A 320 25.24 -3.33 -15.81
C SER A 320 24.59 -2.06 -15.26
N HIS A 321 23.80 -2.21 -14.22
CA HIS A 321 23.07 -1.13 -13.55
C HIS A 321 23.54 -0.97 -12.09
N PRO A 322 23.32 0.21 -11.48
CA PRO A 322 23.56 0.38 -10.04
C PRO A 322 22.76 -0.61 -9.21
N LYS A 323 23.32 -1.03 -8.07
CA LYS A 323 22.62 -1.93 -7.13
C LYS A 323 21.56 -1.17 -6.31
N ILE A 324 20.51 -1.84 -5.87
CA ILE A 324 19.47 -1.26 -5.00
C ILE A 324 20.12 -0.60 -3.77
N ALA A 325 21.13 -1.25 -3.18
CA ALA A 325 21.81 -0.76 -1.99
C ALA A 325 22.52 0.60 -2.20
N SER A 326 22.87 0.96 -3.45
CA SER A 326 23.51 2.25 -3.76
C SER A 326 22.55 3.44 -3.81
N ILE A 327 21.23 3.22 -3.85
CA ILE A 327 20.25 4.29 -3.74
C ILE A 327 20.29 4.82 -2.29
N PRO A 328 20.52 6.13 -2.06
CA PRO A 328 20.49 6.67 -0.71
C PRO A 328 19.04 6.76 -0.21
N ASN A 329 18.81 6.34 1.02
CA ASN A 329 17.56 6.69 1.71
C ASN A 329 17.63 8.13 2.20
N VAL A 330 16.52 8.85 2.12
CA VAL A 330 16.37 10.14 2.80
C VAL A 330 16.34 9.87 4.30
N LYS A 331 17.07 10.65 5.09
CA LYS A 331 17.14 10.46 6.55
C LYS A 331 15.72 10.47 7.14
N THR A 332 15.41 9.43 7.91
CA THR A 332 14.16 9.31 8.64
C THR A 332 13.93 10.57 9.50
N GLY A 333 12.73 11.15 9.41
CA GLY A 333 12.39 12.40 10.11
C GLY A 333 12.71 13.69 9.34
N SER A 334 13.49 13.65 8.26
CA SER A 334 13.74 14.82 7.40
C SER A 334 12.56 15.15 6.50
N ILE A 335 11.80 14.13 6.08
CA ILE A 335 10.60 14.25 5.26
C ILE A 335 9.50 13.40 5.89
N VAL A 336 8.32 13.99 6.06
CA VAL A 336 7.12 13.25 6.44
C VAL A 336 6.51 12.64 5.18
N PRO A 337 6.13 11.34 5.19
CA PRO A 337 5.45 10.74 4.05
C PRO A 337 4.22 11.53 3.62
N THR A 338 4.00 11.64 2.31
CA THR A 338 2.82 12.34 1.78
C THR A 338 1.54 11.65 2.20
N ASP A 339 0.60 12.42 2.77
CA ASP A 339 -0.72 11.93 3.14
C ASP A 339 -1.65 11.87 1.91
N MET A 340 -2.02 10.66 1.51
CA MET A 340 -2.89 10.39 0.37
C MET A 340 -4.39 10.40 0.72
N THR A 341 -4.77 10.63 1.99
CA THR A 341 -6.16 10.49 2.48
C THR A 341 -7.15 11.29 1.64
N LYS A 342 -6.83 12.55 1.33
CA LYS A 342 -7.70 13.43 0.52
C LYS A 342 -7.88 12.94 -0.91
N VAL A 343 -6.87 12.25 -1.46
CA VAL A 343 -6.86 11.75 -2.84
C VAL A 343 -7.67 10.46 -2.96
N VAL A 344 -7.42 9.49 -2.06
CA VAL A 344 -7.92 8.12 -2.21
C VAL A 344 -9.18 7.83 -1.39
N CYS A 345 -9.34 8.44 -0.21
CA CYS A 345 -10.47 8.17 0.69
C CYS A 345 -11.48 9.31 0.75
N LYS A 346 -11.15 10.49 0.25
CA LYS A 346 -12.03 11.68 0.23
C LYS A 346 -12.65 12.00 1.61
N GLN A 347 -11.99 11.61 2.69
CA GLN A 347 -12.46 11.85 4.04
C GLN A 347 -12.23 13.31 4.43
N LYS A 348 -13.22 13.92 5.11
CA LYS A 348 -13.03 15.23 5.74
C LYS A 348 -12.15 15.07 6.98
N PRO A 349 -11.19 15.99 7.25
CA PRO A 349 -10.44 16.00 8.50
C PRO A 349 -11.38 16.02 9.71
N LEU A 350 -11.00 15.35 10.80
CA LEU A 350 -11.72 15.46 12.05
C LEU A 350 -11.61 16.90 12.58
N ALA A 351 -12.66 17.37 13.22
CA ALA A 351 -12.65 18.68 13.84
C ALA A 351 -11.65 18.71 15.00
N ILE A 352 -10.99 19.86 15.18
CA ILE A 352 -10.24 20.11 16.40
C ILE A 352 -11.27 20.38 17.50
N ALA A 353 -11.16 19.64 18.62
CA ALA A 353 -12.04 19.79 19.77
C ALA A 353 -11.99 21.20 20.31
N GLN A 354 -13.14 21.75 20.70
CA GLN A 354 -13.23 22.99 21.48
C GLN A 354 -13.04 22.66 22.95
N SER A 355 -12.58 23.62 23.70
CA SER A 355 -12.33 23.48 25.15
C SER A 355 -13.55 22.93 25.91
N ARG A 356 -14.75 23.37 25.55
CA ARG A 356 -16.03 22.91 26.11
C ARG A 356 -16.42 21.46 25.80
N ASP A 357 -15.80 20.85 24.80
CA ASP A 357 -16.12 19.50 24.35
C ASP A 357 -15.31 18.44 25.11
N LEU A 358 -14.23 18.89 25.80
CA LEU A 358 -13.31 18.00 26.52
C LEU A 358 -13.86 17.70 27.93
N GLY A 359 -13.98 16.41 28.25
CA GLY A 359 -14.47 15.99 29.58
C GLY A 359 -14.33 14.49 29.79
N GLY A 360 -14.67 14.04 31.01
CA GLY A 360 -14.54 12.64 31.38
C GLY A 360 -13.08 12.14 31.37
N TRP A 361 -12.89 10.86 31.51
CA TRP A 361 -11.64 10.19 31.26
C TRP A 361 -11.42 10.04 29.75
N GLY A 362 -10.19 9.80 29.33
CA GLY A 362 -9.90 9.55 27.93
C GLY A 362 -8.54 8.92 27.71
N ILE A 363 -8.23 8.70 26.43
CA ILE A 363 -6.97 8.14 25.99
C ILE A 363 -6.36 9.00 24.89
N SER A 364 -5.03 9.13 24.91
CA SER A 364 -4.23 9.76 23.85
C SER A 364 -3.35 8.75 23.15
N PHE A 365 -3.31 8.85 21.84
CA PHE A 365 -2.46 8.03 20.96
C PHE A 365 -1.15 8.71 20.58
N GLY A 366 -0.79 9.76 21.31
CA GLY A 366 0.43 10.53 21.11
C GLY A 366 0.22 11.94 20.59
N ASN A 367 1.33 12.69 20.57
CA ASN A 367 1.38 14.10 20.20
C ASN A 367 2.01 14.30 18.84
N TYR A 368 1.43 15.17 18.02
CA TYR A 368 1.77 15.38 16.61
C TYR A 368 1.99 16.85 16.32
N GLN A 369 2.92 17.16 15.41
CA GLN A 369 3.21 18.55 15.02
C GLN A 369 2.08 19.20 14.21
N SER A 370 1.22 18.41 13.57
CA SER A 370 0.09 18.92 12.79
C SER A 370 -1.21 18.20 13.13
N SER A 371 -2.34 18.91 13.00
CA SER A 371 -3.67 18.30 13.15
C SER A 371 -3.93 17.20 12.10
N ALA A 372 -3.32 17.30 10.92
CA ALA A 372 -3.42 16.26 9.90
C ALA A 372 -2.78 14.96 10.36
N ASN A 373 -1.59 15.00 10.97
CA ASN A 373 -0.92 13.81 11.50
C ASN A 373 -1.69 13.21 12.69
N ALA A 374 -2.27 14.04 13.55
CA ALA A 374 -3.13 13.59 14.65
C ALA A 374 -4.42 12.92 14.12
N ASP A 375 -5.07 13.51 13.09
CA ASP A 375 -6.24 12.92 12.41
C ASP A 375 -5.91 11.53 11.80
N MET A 376 -4.76 11.43 11.15
CA MET A 376 -4.29 10.16 10.60
C MET A 376 -4.10 9.08 11.67
N ALA A 377 -3.40 9.43 12.74
CA ALA A 377 -3.15 8.52 13.86
C ALA A 377 -4.45 8.05 14.50
N LEU A 378 -5.37 8.97 14.79
CA LEU A 378 -6.65 8.64 15.40
C LEU A 378 -7.48 7.70 14.51
N ARG A 379 -7.60 7.99 13.21
CA ARG A 379 -8.34 7.12 12.28
C ARG A 379 -7.72 5.73 12.16
N GLY A 380 -6.41 5.64 12.15
CA GLY A 380 -5.70 4.36 12.17
C GLY A 380 -6.05 3.54 13.42
N ARG A 381 -6.13 4.21 14.59
CA ARG A 381 -6.47 3.56 15.86
C ARG A 381 -7.95 3.25 16.00
N MET A 382 -8.84 4.12 15.50
CA MET A 382 -10.29 3.87 15.53
C MET A 382 -10.68 2.58 14.81
N LEU A 383 -9.91 2.13 13.82
CA LEU A 383 -10.13 0.82 13.19
C LEU A 383 -9.89 -0.33 14.18
N SER A 384 -8.92 -0.19 15.07
CA SER A 384 -8.65 -1.16 16.13
C SER A 384 -9.70 -1.09 17.26
N ILE A 385 -10.22 0.12 17.57
CA ILE A 385 -11.28 0.33 18.57
C ILE A 385 -12.62 -0.25 18.14
N SER A 386 -12.89 -0.38 16.84
CA SER A 386 -14.20 -0.85 16.35
C SER A 386 -14.64 -2.23 16.86
N GLY A 387 -13.75 -2.96 17.53
CA GLY A 387 -14.06 -4.19 18.25
C GLY A 387 -14.23 -4.03 19.77
N MET A 388 -14.03 -2.81 20.28
CA MET A 388 -14.29 -2.43 21.69
C MET A 388 -15.51 -1.51 21.68
N ASP A 389 -16.48 -1.83 22.50
CA ASP A 389 -17.69 -1.00 22.64
C ASP A 389 -17.39 0.21 23.54
N LEU A 390 -16.53 1.12 23.02
CA LEU A 390 -16.15 2.34 23.73
C LEU A 390 -17.08 3.48 23.34
N ASP A 391 -17.88 3.94 24.29
CA ASP A 391 -18.81 5.07 24.13
C ASP A 391 -18.10 6.41 24.36
N GLY A 392 -17.00 6.64 23.63
CA GLY A 392 -16.19 7.85 23.73
C GLY A 392 -16.26 8.73 22.48
N THR A 393 -15.86 9.99 22.65
CA THR A 393 -15.81 10.98 21.56
C THR A 393 -14.40 11.05 20.97
N PRO A 394 -14.18 10.61 19.71
CA PRO A 394 -12.87 10.72 19.05
C PRO A 394 -12.66 12.11 18.46
N GLY A 395 -11.46 12.65 18.58
CA GLY A 395 -11.11 13.94 17.96
C GLY A 395 -9.66 14.36 18.14
N ILE A 396 -9.37 15.53 17.61
CA ILE A 396 -8.05 16.15 17.67
C ILE A 396 -8.06 17.21 18.77
N VAL A 397 -7.14 17.10 19.71
CA VAL A 397 -7.00 18.06 20.80
C VAL A 397 -5.77 18.92 20.55
N ARG A 398 -5.93 20.25 20.54
CA ARG A 398 -4.80 21.17 20.49
C ARG A 398 -4.09 21.18 21.84
N LEU A 399 -2.77 21.09 21.85
CA LEU A 399 -1.96 21.13 23.06
C LEU A 399 -1.52 22.56 23.38
N PRO A 400 -1.39 22.93 24.68
CA PRO A 400 -0.87 24.23 25.09
C PRO A 400 0.55 24.50 24.61
N GLU A 401 1.00 25.74 24.64
CA GLU A 401 2.38 26.15 24.38
C GLU A 401 2.93 25.72 22.99
N ASN A 402 2.06 25.66 21.99
CA ASN A 402 2.41 25.22 20.64
C ASN A 402 3.04 23.82 20.58
N ARG A 403 2.77 22.94 21.55
CA ARG A 403 3.24 21.55 21.56
C ARG A 403 2.57 20.66 20.50
N GLY A 404 1.72 21.24 19.65
CA GLY A 404 1.07 20.55 18.55
C GLY A 404 -0.33 20.06 18.88
N PHE A 405 -0.63 18.81 18.50
CA PHE A 405 -1.96 18.22 18.55
C PHE A 405 -1.91 16.79 19.09
N ALA A 406 -2.83 16.44 19.98
CA ALA A 406 -3.03 15.07 20.41
C ALA A 406 -4.14 14.41 19.59
N ALA A 407 -3.94 13.13 19.26
CA ALA A 407 -4.99 12.24 18.78
C ALA A 407 -5.63 11.59 20.00
N ALA A 408 -6.90 11.83 20.30
CA ALA A 408 -7.52 11.42 21.56
C ALA A 408 -8.96 10.93 21.39
N VAL A 409 -9.40 10.14 22.37
CA VAL A 409 -10.80 9.80 22.62
C VAL A 409 -11.10 10.23 24.05
N TRP A 410 -12.18 10.97 24.30
CA TRP A 410 -12.59 11.44 25.61
C TRP A 410 -14.06 11.10 25.89
N ASN A 411 -14.60 11.52 27.03
CA ASN A 411 -15.90 11.11 27.56
C ASN A 411 -16.00 9.62 27.86
N LEU A 412 -14.89 8.97 28.18
CA LEU A 412 -14.85 7.61 28.69
C LEU A 412 -14.98 7.61 30.22
N ASN A 413 -15.16 6.44 30.81
CA ASN A 413 -14.89 6.21 32.23
C ASN A 413 -13.42 5.75 32.43
N GLU A 414 -12.97 5.69 33.68
CA GLU A 414 -11.61 5.32 34.02
C GLU A 414 -11.26 3.91 33.57
N GLN A 415 -12.11 2.94 33.91
CA GLN A 415 -11.90 1.53 33.63
C GLN A 415 -11.78 1.25 32.14
N ASP A 416 -12.64 1.84 31.30
CA ASP A 416 -12.59 1.70 29.84
C ASP A 416 -11.33 2.34 29.26
N SER A 417 -10.89 3.47 29.83
CA SER A 417 -9.66 4.14 29.40
C SER A 417 -8.42 3.31 29.67
N GLU A 418 -8.33 2.70 30.86
CA GLU A 418 -7.23 1.82 31.25
C GLU A 418 -7.21 0.55 30.39
N ALA A 419 -8.36 -0.15 30.29
CA ALA A 419 -8.48 -1.37 29.48
C ALA A 419 -8.14 -1.13 28.00
N ALA A 420 -8.59 0.00 27.45
CA ALA A 420 -8.25 0.39 26.08
C ALA A 420 -6.74 0.63 25.92
N CYS A 421 -6.11 1.35 26.85
CA CYS A 421 -4.68 1.60 26.79
C CYS A 421 -3.82 0.33 26.96
N GLU A 422 -4.19 -0.58 27.84
CA GLU A 422 -3.51 -1.86 27.98
C GLU A 422 -3.51 -2.62 26.66
N ARG A 423 -4.65 -2.68 26.01
CA ARG A 423 -4.78 -3.32 24.71
C ARG A 423 -3.92 -2.67 23.64
N TYR A 424 -3.90 -1.33 23.51
CA TYR A 424 -3.05 -0.64 22.55
C TYR A 424 -1.56 -0.86 22.82
N LYS A 425 -1.15 -0.91 24.08
CA LYS A 425 0.22 -1.27 24.48
C LYS A 425 0.57 -2.69 24.04
N ALA A 426 -0.37 -3.65 24.14
CA ALA A 426 -0.18 -5.00 23.62
C ALA A 426 -0.03 -5.05 22.09
N GLU A 427 -0.61 -4.08 21.35
CA GLU A 427 -0.40 -3.89 19.92
C GLU A 427 0.88 -3.10 19.57
N ASN A 428 1.76 -2.86 20.54
CA ASN A 428 2.94 -1.98 20.42
C ASN A 428 2.59 -0.54 20.00
N ALA A 429 1.40 -0.09 20.37
CA ALA A 429 0.91 1.23 20.05
C ALA A 429 1.03 2.19 21.25
N PRO A 430 1.39 3.47 21.03
CA PRO A 430 1.41 4.45 22.11
C PRO A 430 -0.02 4.65 22.63
N CYS A 431 -0.17 4.64 23.94
CA CYS A 431 -1.42 5.00 24.60
C CYS A 431 -1.13 5.56 25.99
N GLU A 432 -1.77 6.66 26.31
CA GLU A 432 -1.71 7.35 27.60
C GLU A 432 -3.14 7.62 28.08
N VAL A 433 -3.46 7.24 29.31
CA VAL A 433 -4.74 7.58 29.96
C VAL A 433 -4.71 9.02 30.38
N ILE A 434 -5.77 9.79 30.06
CA ILE A 434 -5.92 11.19 30.41
C ILE A 434 -7.06 11.36 31.40
N SER A 435 -6.75 11.90 32.58
CA SER A 435 -7.76 12.18 33.60
C SER A 435 -8.62 13.43 33.24
N PRO A 436 -9.85 13.55 33.82
CA PRO A 436 -10.70 14.71 33.65
C PRO A 436 -10.00 16.02 34.02
N GLU A 437 -9.16 16.00 35.07
CA GLU A 437 -8.38 17.15 35.50
C GLU A 437 -7.34 17.59 34.45
N THR A 438 -6.73 16.65 33.78
CA THR A 438 -5.76 16.92 32.69
C THR A 438 -6.47 17.57 31.51
N PHE A 439 -7.64 17.06 31.10
CA PHE A 439 -8.46 17.72 30.08
C PHE A 439 -8.89 19.11 30.48
N ALA A 440 -9.30 19.32 31.73
CA ALA A 440 -9.66 20.65 32.23
C ALA A 440 -8.48 21.63 32.17
N LYS A 441 -7.26 21.20 32.52
CA LYS A 441 -6.03 22.00 32.34
C LYS A 441 -5.75 22.35 30.89
N ILE A 442 -5.88 21.38 29.96
CA ILE A 442 -5.72 21.63 28.53
C ILE A 442 -6.77 22.64 28.05
N ALA A 443 -8.03 22.45 28.43
CA ALA A 443 -9.12 23.33 28.05
C ALA A 443 -8.92 24.78 28.55
N ALA A 444 -8.39 24.96 29.76
CA ALA A 444 -8.12 26.28 30.32
C ALA A 444 -6.96 27.02 29.62
N LEU A 445 -5.99 26.29 29.08
CA LEU A 445 -4.78 26.85 28.45
C LEU A 445 -4.89 27.06 26.95
N VAL A 446 -5.88 26.45 26.30
CA VAL A 446 -6.08 26.54 24.84
C VAL A 446 -7.40 27.25 24.56
N PRO A 447 -7.38 28.55 24.20
CA PRO A 447 -8.61 29.26 23.87
C PRO A 447 -9.26 28.62 22.62
N ASP A 448 -10.58 28.57 22.61
CA ASP A 448 -11.35 28.15 21.46
C ASP A 448 -10.98 29.01 20.24
N PRO A 449 -10.87 28.41 19.03
CA PRO A 449 -10.67 29.18 17.83
C PRO A 449 -11.79 30.18 17.67
N ALA A 450 -11.45 31.43 17.31
CA ALA A 450 -12.45 32.47 17.06
C ALA A 450 -13.51 31.93 16.06
N PRO A 451 -14.81 32.18 16.30
CA PRO A 451 -15.84 31.77 15.36
C PRO A 451 -15.49 32.33 13.98
N PRO A 452 -15.72 31.58 12.89
CA PRO A 452 -15.45 32.07 11.54
C PRO A 452 -16.15 33.41 11.38
N ALA A 453 -15.40 34.47 11.03
CA ALA A 453 -15.93 35.80 10.82
C ALA A 453 -17.15 35.66 9.88
N ALA A 454 -18.31 36.07 10.40
CA ALA A 454 -19.52 36.07 9.61
C ALA A 454 -19.21 36.86 8.33
N ALA A 455 -19.30 36.23 7.18
CA ALA A 455 -19.11 36.88 5.90
C ALA A 455 -20.07 38.05 5.88
N SER A 456 -19.53 39.28 6.02
CA SER A 456 -20.30 40.50 5.97
C SER A 456 -21.07 40.50 4.65
N ALA A 457 -22.37 40.32 4.74
CA ALA A 457 -23.27 40.48 3.61
C ALA A 457 -23.11 41.90 3.08
N ALA A 458 -22.31 42.07 2.03
CA ALA A 458 -22.32 43.26 1.23
C ALA A 458 -23.73 43.43 0.65
N LYS A 459 -24.48 44.34 1.20
CA LYS A 459 -25.74 44.82 0.62
C LYS A 459 -25.39 45.50 -0.72
N GLY A 460 -25.45 44.76 -1.79
CA GLY A 460 -25.57 45.28 -3.14
C GLY A 460 -27.06 45.40 -3.47
N SER A 461 -27.58 46.64 -3.43
CA SER A 461 -28.86 47.00 -3.98
C SER A 461 -28.76 46.97 -5.52
N ASP A 462 -29.43 46.04 -6.14
CA ASP A 462 -29.94 46.25 -7.51
C ASP A 462 -31.13 45.31 -7.78
N GLY A 463 -32.27 45.99 -8.07
CA GLY A 463 -33.56 45.37 -8.27
C GLY A 463 -33.67 44.58 -9.59
N VAL A 464 -34.00 43.31 -9.45
CA VAL A 464 -34.51 42.55 -10.60
C VAL A 464 -35.83 41.86 -10.18
N LYS A 465 -36.90 42.24 -10.90
CA LYS A 465 -38.27 41.78 -10.71
C LYS A 465 -38.40 40.27 -10.79
N ALA A 466 -39.02 39.68 -9.79
CA ALA A 466 -39.41 38.29 -9.73
C ALA A 466 -40.47 37.95 -10.81
N LYS A 467 -40.19 36.93 -11.66
CA LYS A 467 -41.17 36.24 -12.48
C LYS A 467 -41.81 35.08 -11.72
N LYS A 468 -43.14 35.02 -11.70
CA LYS A 468 -43.95 33.97 -11.07
C LYS A 468 -43.67 32.58 -11.65
N PRO A 469 -43.70 31.51 -10.85
CA PRO A 469 -43.54 30.14 -11.35
C PRO A 469 -44.87 29.62 -11.96
N ILE A 470 -44.73 28.96 -13.09
CA ILE A 470 -45.79 28.26 -13.83
C ILE A 470 -46.03 26.91 -13.18
N SER A 471 -47.27 26.66 -12.71
CA SER A 471 -47.74 25.38 -12.20
C SER A 471 -47.84 24.34 -13.32
N ARG A 472 -47.12 23.22 -13.21
CA ARG A 472 -47.34 22.04 -14.04
C ARG A 472 -48.25 21.04 -13.33
N LYS A 473 -49.46 20.85 -13.87
CA LYS A 473 -50.45 19.84 -13.51
C LYS A 473 -49.88 18.43 -13.73
N LYS A 474 -50.01 17.58 -12.71
CA LYS A 474 -49.86 16.11 -12.82
C LYS A 474 -50.99 15.53 -13.65
N LYS A 475 -50.66 14.80 -14.72
CA LYS A 475 -51.59 13.86 -15.38
C LYS A 475 -51.35 12.47 -14.78
N GLN A 476 -52.33 11.96 -14.06
CA GLN A 476 -52.50 10.53 -13.78
C GLN A 476 -52.88 9.82 -15.07
N GLN A 477 -52.20 8.72 -15.35
CA GLN A 477 -52.74 7.72 -16.28
C GLN A 477 -52.72 6.38 -15.57
N LYS A 478 -53.96 5.86 -15.43
CA LYS A 478 -54.29 4.46 -15.16
C LYS A 478 -53.97 3.62 -16.40
N ASN A 479 -53.30 2.55 -16.27
CA ASN A 479 -53.64 1.15 -16.50
C ASN A 479 -52.46 0.27 -16.18
#